data_3813c4ef075781a33c04ba314e26e452
#
_entry.id   3813c4ef075781a33c04ba314e26e452
#
_cell.length_a   1.000
_cell.length_b   1.000
_cell.length_c   1.000
_cell.angle_alpha   90.00
_cell.angle_beta   90.00
_cell.angle_gamma   90.00
#
_symmetry.space_group_name_H-M   'P 1'
#
loop_
_entity.id
_entity.type
_entity.pdbx_description
1 polymer ?
#
loop_
_entity_poly.entity_id
_entity_poly.type
_entity_poly.pdbx_seq_one_letter_code
_entity_poly.pdbx_strand_id
1 'polypeptide(L)'
;MEIRRAENRDIPRIHELLTQVNNVHANGRPDLFKKGNRKYTDEQLMSIIADREKSPIFVGVDDNDMVLGYCFGIVEQFVNDNNRTDVKTLYIDDLCVDEKCRRQHIAKRLYEHVLNFARNNGFYNVTLNVWECNPGARAFYDKCGMKPLKTYLETIL
;
A
#
# COMPACT_ATOMS: atom_id res chain seq x y z
N MET A 1 -8.09 15.70 9.22
CA MET A 1 -7.67 14.71 8.20
C MET A 1 -8.86 13.91 7.74
N GLU A 2 -9.11 13.88 6.46
CA GLU A 2 -10.09 13.07 5.75
C GLU A 2 -9.40 11.92 5.00
N ILE A 3 -10.12 10.83 4.71
CA ILE A 3 -9.64 9.76 3.83
C ILE A 3 -10.63 9.62 2.67
N ARG A 4 -10.11 9.74 1.46
CA ARG A 4 -10.87 9.66 0.22
C ARG A 4 -10.16 8.81 -0.83
N ARG A 5 -10.83 8.52 -1.94
CA ARG A 5 -10.19 7.93 -3.12
C ARG A 5 -9.18 8.92 -3.70
N ALA A 6 -8.06 8.36 -4.19
CA ALA A 6 -7.09 9.16 -4.94
C ALA A 6 -7.69 9.69 -6.24
N GLU A 7 -7.25 10.87 -6.64
CA GLU A 7 -7.59 11.56 -7.88
C GLU A 7 -6.32 11.95 -8.64
N ASN A 8 -6.44 12.27 -9.93
CA ASN A 8 -5.27 12.62 -10.76
C ASN A 8 -4.50 13.83 -10.22
N ARG A 9 -5.16 14.76 -9.52
CA ARG A 9 -4.50 15.91 -8.86
C ARG A 9 -3.54 15.51 -7.74
N ASP A 10 -3.68 14.30 -7.17
CA ASP A 10 -2.82 13.80 -6.10
C ASP A 10 -1.49 13.21 -6.62
N ILE A 11 -1.38 12.95 -7.93
CA ILE A 11 -0.25 12.27 -8.56
C ILE A 11 1.11 12.88 -8.19
N PRO A 12 1.31 14.22 -8.25
CA PRO A 12 2.61 14.81 -7.88
C PRO A 12 3.01 14.45 -6.45
N ARG A 13 2.06 14.52 -5.51
CA ARG A 13 2.33 14.24 -4.11
C ARG A 13 2.49 12.75 -3.84
N ILE A 14 1.74 11.90 -4.53
CA ILE A 14 1.91 10.43 -4.48
C ILE A 14 3.32 10.05 -4.94
N HIS A 15 3.87 10.67 -5.99
CA HIS A 15 5.25 10.41 -6.43
C HIS A 15 6.30 10.76 -5.37
N GLU A 16 6.12 11.87 -4.65
CA GLU A 16 7.04 12.24 -3.56
C GLU A 16 7.04 11.17 -2.45
N LEU A 17 5.85 10.68 -2.07
CA LEU A 17 5.70 9.66 -1.05
C LEU A 17 6.23 8.29 -1.53
N LEU A 18 5.98 7.91 -2.78
CA LEU A 18 6.54 6.70 -3.40
C LEU A 18 8.08 6.74 -3.41
N THR A 19 8.68 7.91 -3.62
CA THR A 19 10.13 8.08 -3.54
C THR A 19 10.64 7.88 -2.11
N GLN A 20 9.92 8.35 -1.10
CA GLN A 20 10.31 8.13 0.31
C GLN A 20 10.33 6.63 0.65
N VAL A 21 9.30 5.88 0.27
CA VAL A 21 9.24 4.43 0.55
C VAL A 21 10.27 3.65 -0.26
N ASN A 22 10.47 4.00 -1.55
CA ASN A 22 11.51 3.39 -2.37
C ASN A 22 12.91 3.57 -1.77
N ASN A 23 13.21 4.75 -1.20
CA ASN A 23 14.48 5.00 -0.55
C ASN A 23 14.70 4.10 0.69
N VAL A 24 13.66 3.77 1.43
CA VAL A 24 13.76 2.79 2.55
C VAL A 24 14.17 1.42 2.01
N HIS A 25 13.53 0.95 0.94
CA HIS A 25 13.86 -0.33 0.32
C HIS A 25 15.25 -0.32 -0.31
N ALA A 26 15.60 0.72 -1.06
CA ALA A 26 16.92 0.86 -1.70
C ALA A 26 18.08 0.98 -0.69
N ASN A 27 17.84 1.54 0.49
CA ASN A 27 18.85 1.57 1.55
C ASN A 27 19.03 0.17 2.20
N GLY A 28 17.96 -0.62 2.31
CA GLY A 28 18.01 -1.98 2.88
C GLY A 28 18.47 -3.05 1.88
N ARG A 29 18.09 -2.91 0.60
CA ARG A 29 18.37 -3.87 -0.48
C ARG A 29 18.78 -3.12 -1.76
N PRO A 30 19.98 -2.48 -1.77
CA PRO A 30 20.47 -1.74 -2.94
C PRO A 30 20.74 -2.63 -4.15
N ASP A 31 20.86 -3.93 -3.94
CA ASP A 31 20.94 -4.96 -4.97
C ASP A 31 19.63 -5.16 -5.75
N LEU A 32 18.49 -4.88 -5.13
CA LEU A 32 17.16 -5.07 -5.73
C LEU A 32 16.48 -3.75 -6.13
N PHE A 33 16.76 -2.65 -5.46
CA PHE A 33 16.07 -1.38 -5.64
C PHE A 33 16.99 -0.27 -6.13
N LYS A 34 16.56 0.46 -7.15
CA LYS A 34 17.27 1.66 -7.66
C LYS A 34 16.86 2.88 -6.83
N LYS A 35 17.82 3.46 -6.12
CA LYS A 35 17.60 4.66 -5.32
C LYS A 35 17.22 5.85 -6.19
N GLY A 36 16.23 6.63 -5.74
CA GLY A 36 15.78 7.85 -6.40
C GLY A 36 14.90 7.65 -7.65
N ASN A 37 14.70 6.42 -8.10
CA ASN A 37 13.84 6.16 -9.25
C ASN A 37 12.36 6.22 -8.87
N ARG A 38 11.53 6.66 -9.84
CA ARG A 38 10.06 6.60 -9.70
C ARG A 38 9.57 5.17 -9.91
N LYS A 39 8.63 4.72 -9.08
CA LYS A 39 7.95 3.41 -9.22
C LYS A 39 7.05 3.39 -10.46
N TYR A 40 6.37 4.49 -10.75
CA TYR A 40 5.41 4.65 -11.84
C TYR A 40 5.66 5.93 -12.64
N THR A 41 5.22 5.95 -13.92
CA THR A 41 5.04 7.20 -14.68
C THR A 41 3.70 7.85 -14.30
N ASP A 42 3.48 9.09 -14.73
CA ASP A 42 2.19 9.79 -14.50
C ASP A 42 1.04 9.04 -15.18
N GLU A 43 1.26 8.55 -16.42
CA GLU A 43 0.24 7.79 -17.19
C GLU A 43 -0.09 6.47 -16.51
N GLN A 44 0.89 5.78 -15.94
CA GLN A 44 0.68 4.55 -15.18
C GLN A 44 -0.18 4.83 -13.93
N LEU A 45 0.13 5.89 -13.17
CA LEU A 45 -0.68 6.28 -12.00
C LEU A 45 -2.10 6.70 -12.40
N MET A 46 -2.27 7.47 -13.48
CA MET A 46 -3.60 7.82 -14.00
C MET A 46 -4.42 6.57 -14.32
N SER A 47 -3.80 5.58 -14.97
CA SER A 47 -4.46 4.31 -15.31
C SER A 47 -4.86 3.52 -14.05
N ILE A 48 -3.97 3.44 -13.04
CA ILE A 48 -4.25 2.75 -11.78
C ILE A 48 -5.37 3.47 -11.01
N ILE A 49 -5.35 4.80 -10.94
CA ILE A 49 -6.39 5.62 -10.27
C ILE A 49 -7.75 5.43 -10.95
N ALA A 50 -7.77 5.31 -12.29
CA ALA A 50 -8.99 5.09 -13.06
C ALA A 50 -9.60 3.70 -12.83
N ASP A 51 -8.79 2.67 -12.55
CA ASP A 51 -9.25 1.30 -12.27
C ASP A 51 -9.67 1.14 -10.80
N ARG A 52 -10.76 1.80 -10.43
CA ARG A 52 -11.26 1.84 -9.06
C ARG A 52 -11.71 0.49 -8.50
N GLU A 53 -12.04 -0.46 -9.37
CA GLU A 53 -12.54 -1.77 -8.99
C GLU A 53 -11.40 -2.73 -8.65
N LYS A 54 -10.35 -2.77 -9.48
CA LYS A 54 -9.22 -3.68 -9.30
C LYS A 54 -8.08 -3.08 -8.48
N SER A 55 -7.92 -1.75 -8.54
CA SER A 55 -6.79 -1.05 -7.91
C SER A 55 -7.25 0.13 -7.05
N PRO A 56 -7.98 -0.11 -5.94
CA PRO A 56 -8.44 0.95 -5.07
C PRO A 56 -7.28 1.67 -4.39
N ILE A 57 -7.12 2.98 -4.65
CA ILE A 57 -6.16 3.83 -3.96
C ILE A 57 -6.89 4.79 -3.03
N PHE A 58 -6.44 4.87 -1.78
CA PHE A 58 -6.92 5.81 -0.77
C PHE A 58 -5.81 6.77 -0.39
N VAL A 59 -6.17 8.04 -0.19
CA VAL A 59 -5.28 9.08 0.33
C VAL A 59 -5.86 9.66 1.62
N GLY A 60 -4.98 9.92 2.58
CA GLY A 60 -5.31 10.70 3.77
C GLY A 60 -4.86 12.14 3.55
N VAL A 61 -5.80 13.10 3.62
CA VAL A 61 -5.54 14.50 3.35
C VAL A 61 -5.78 15.37 4.58
N ASP A 62 -5.04 16.48 4.69
CA ASP A 62 -5.30 17.50 5.70
C ASP A 62 -6.47 18.44 5.32
N ASP A 63 -6.68 19.48 6.12
CA ASP A 63 -7.78 20.42 5.90
C ASP A 63 -7.57 21.34 4.67
N ASN A 64 -6.36 21.34 4.09
CA ASN A 64 -6.01 22.02 2.84
C ASN A 64 -5.98 21.08 1.63
N ASP A 65 -6.52 19.84 1.79
CA ASP A 65 -6.50 18.78 0.77
C ASP A 65 -5.07 18.30 0.37
N MET A 66 -4.07 18.57 1.21
CA MET A 66 -2.70 18.06 1.02
C MET A 66 -2.62 16.59 1.41
N VAL A 67 -2.12 15.74 0.53
CA VAL A 67 -1.93 14.31 0.80
C VAL A 67 -0.80 14.11 1.81
N LEU A 68 -1.14 13.50 2.95
CA LEU A 68 -0.24 13.16 4.05
C LEU A 68 0.25 11.71 3.99
N GLY A 69 -0.49 10.86 3.29
CA GLY A 69 -0.19 9.45 3.11
C GLY A 69 -1.20 8.78 2.18
N TYR A 70 -0.86 7.59 1.74
CA TYR A 70 -1.70 6.80 0.84
C TYR A 70 -1.71 5.32 1.22
N CYS A 71 -2.68 4.59 0.66
CA CYS A 71 -2.70 3.14 0.62
C CYS A 71 -3.15 2.67 -0.77
N PHE A 72 -2.30 1.89 -1.45
CA PHE A 72 -2.61 1.21 -2.71
C PHE A 72 -3.14 -0.18 -2.41
N GLY A 73 -4.30 -0.50 -2.95
CA GLY A 73 -4.88 -1.84 -2.91
C GLY A 73 -4.89 -2.48 -4.29
N ILE A 74 -4.81 -3.81 -4.30
CA ILE A 74 -5.02 -4.64 -5.50
C ILE A 74 -6.05 -5.70 -5.13
N VAL A 75 -7.07 -5.85 -5.97
CA VAL A 75 -8.07 -6.90 -5.81
C VAL A 75 -7.58 -8.19 -6.45
N GLU A 76 -7.42 -9.23 -5.63
CA GLU A 76 -7.00 -10.56 -6.07
C GLU A 76 -8.15 -11.54 -5.88
N GLN A 77 -8.44 -12.33 -6.93
CA GLN A 77 -9.42 -13.40 -6.88
C GLN A 77 -9.08 -14.46 -7.92
N PHE A 78 -9.10 -15.73 -7.52
CA PHE A 78 -8.79 -16.87 -8.41
C PHE A 78 -10.10 -17.57 -8.74
N VAL A 79 -10.84 -17.07 -9.72
CA VAL A 79 -12.11 -17.65 -10.17
C VAL A 79 -11.83 -18.84 -11.08
N ASN A 80 -12.52 -19.98 -10.83
CA ASN A 80 -12.36 -21.23 -11.57
C ASN A 80 -10.92 -21.82 -11.53
N ASP A 81 -10.16 -21.56 -10.48
CA ASP A 81 -8.84 -22.17 -10.26
C ASP A 81 -8.98 -23.64 -9.84
N ASN A 82 -8.05 -24.50 -10.29
CA ASN A 82 -8.14 -25.93 -10.03
C ASN A 82 -7.88 -26.34 -8.58
N ASN A 83 -7.17 -25.51 -7.79
CA ASN A 83 -6.78 -25.83 -6.42
C ASN A 83 -7.00 -24.70 -5.40
N ARG A 84 -7.44 -23.53 -5.83
CA ARG A 84 -7.73 -22.38 -4.97
C ARG A 84 -9.23 -22.13 -4.90
N THR A 85 -9.68 -21.65 -3.77
CA THR A 85 -11.04 -21.13 -3.64
C THR A 85 -11.14 -19.75 -4.29
N ASP A 86 -12.35 -19.34 -4.64
CA ASP A 86 -12.64 -18.06 -5.28
C ASP A 86 -12.76 -16.89 -4.29
N VAL A 87 -12.17 -17.02 -3.12
CA VAL A 87 -12.16 -15.93 -2.13
C VAL A 87 -11.54 -14.66 -2.70
N LYS A 88 -12.16 -13.55 -2.38
CA LYS A 88 -11.72 -12.21 -2.80
C LYS A 88 -10.79 -11.63 -1.75
N THR A 89 -9.56 -11.34 -2.12
CA THR A 89 -8.52 -10.76 -1.26
C THR A 89 -8.26 -9.32 -1.67
N LEU A 90 -8.12 -8.43 -0.69
CA LEU A 90 -7.55 -7.10 -0.92
C LEU A 90 -6.08 -7.13 -0.52
N TYR A 91 -5.19 -7.09 -1.51
CA TYR A 91 -3.76 -6.98 -1.28
C TYR A 91 -3.35 -5.51 -1.14
N ILE A 92 -2.73 -5.14 -0.03
CA ILE A 92 -2.09 -3.83 0.14
C ILE A 92 -0.72 -3.90 -0.52
N ASP A 93 -0.59 -3.28 -1.71
CA ASP A 93 0.66 -3.20 -2.46
C ASP A 93 1.63 -2.20 -1.83
N ASP A 94 1.10 -1.09 -1.32
CA ASP A 94 1.92 -0.05 -0.70
C ASP A 94 1.09 0.78 0.31
N LEU A 95 1.68 1.12 1.44
CA LEU A 95 1.14 2.05 2.42
C LEU A 95 2.27 2.96 2.89
N CYS A 96 2.14 4.24 2.64
CA CYS A 96 3.14 5.24 3.01
C CYS A 96 2.50 6.43 3.71
N VAL A 97 3.20 6.97 4.70
CA VAL A 97 2.90 8.25 5.34
C VAL A 97 4.13 9.12 5.28
N ASP A 98 3.95 10.38 4.89
CA ASP A 98 5.03 11.37 4.87
C ASP A 98 5.83 11.31 6.16
N GLU A 99 7.15 11.23 6.05
CA GLU A 99 8.06 11.15 7.20
C GLU A 99 7.87 12.32 8.18
N LYS A 100 7.51 13.52 7.67
CA LYS A 100 7.22 14.72 8.47
C LYS A 100 5.91 14.63 9.25
N CYS A 101 5.01 13.72 8.85
CA CYS A 101 3.67 13.56 9.43
C CYS A 101 3.52 12.25 10.22
N ARG A 102 4.62 11.53 10.47
CA ARG A 102 4.60 10.28 11.25
C ARG A 102 4.20 10.54 12.71
N ARG A 103 3.82 9.46 13.42
CA ARG A 103 3.36 9.47 14.83
C ARG A 103 2.08 10.27 15.09
N GLN A 104 1.30 10.57 14.04
CA GLN A 104 -0.02 11.23 14.10
C GLN A 104 -1.16 10.24 13.79
N HIS A 105 -0.93 8.94 13.93
CA HIS A 105 -1.89 7.87 13.67
C HIS A 105 -2.44 7.79 12.23
N ILE A 106 -1.84 8.50 11.26
CA ILE A 106 -2.30 8.55 9.85
C ILE A 106 -2.30 7.15 9.23
N ALA A 107 -1.18 6.40 9.37
CA ALA A 107 -1.09 5.03 8.84
C ALA A 107 -2.18 4.11 9.42
N LYS A 108 -2.45 4.23 10.73
CA LYS A 108 -3.49 3.45 11.40
C LYS A 108 -4.88 3.78 10.83
N ARG A 109 -5.19 5.05 10.67
CA ARG A 109 -6.48 5.49 10.10
C ARG A 109 -6.65 5.03 8.64
N LEU A 110 -5.60 5.13 7.81
CA LEU A 110 -5.61 4.59 6.45
C LEU A 110 -5.85 3.08 6.44
N TYR A 111 -5.14 2.34 7.28
CA TYR A 111 -5.29 0.89 7.40
C TYR A 111 -6.70 0.50 7.86
N GLU A 112 -7.24 1.15 8.89
CA GLU A 112 -8.61 0.91 9.38
C GLU A 112 -9.66 1.23 8.31
N HIS A 113 -9.45 2.30 7.52
CA HIS A 113 -10.32 2.64 6.38
C HIS A 113 -10.32 1.52 5.33
N VAL A 114 -9.13 0.99 5.00
CA VAL A 114 -8.98 -0.13 4.05
C VAL A 114 -9.64 -1.40 4.57
N LEU A 115 -9.52 -1.71 5.86
CA LEU A 115 -10.22 -2.84 6.47
C LEU A 115 -11.74 -2.68 6.39
N ASN A 116 -12.27 -1.48 6.65
CA ASN A 116 -13.70 -1.20 6.56
C ASN A 116 -14.18 -1.28 5.10
N PHE A 117 -13.41 -0.74 4.16
CA PHE A 117 -13.68 -0.90 2.74
C PHE A 117 -13.74 -2.38 2.35
N ALA A 118 -12.77 -3.19 2.77
CA ALA A 118 -12.72 -4.61 2.46
C ALA A 118 -13.96 -5.35 3.03
N ARG A 119 -14.32 -5.11 4.29
CA ARG A 119 -15.52 -5.72 4.90
C ARG A 119 -16.79 -5.35 4.15
N ASN A 120 -16.97 -4.07 3.81
CA ASN A 120 -18.17 -3.58 3.14
C ASN A 120 -18.30 -4.04 1.68
N ASN A 121 -17.20 -4.52 1.07
CA ASN A 121 -17.17 -4.98 -0.32
C ASN A 121 -16.97 -6.51 -0.45
N GLY A 122 -17.21 -7.27 0.63
CA GLY A 122 -17.23 -8.73 0.59
C GLY A 122 -15.84 -9.38 0.42
N PHE A 123 -14.77 -8.70 0.80
CA PHE A 123 -13.46 -9.34 0.82
C PHE A 123 -13.34 -10.32 1.99
N TYR A 124 -12.74 -11.46 1.73
CA TYR A 124 -12.46 -12.48 2.75
C TYR A 124 -11.34 -12.04 3.70
N ASN A 125 -10.28 -11.46 3.16
CA ASN A 125 -9.14 -11.00 3.93
C ASN A 125 -8.46 -9.78 3.29
N VAL A 126 -7.55 -9.18 4.08
CA VAL A 126 -6.58 -8.17 3.63
C VAL A 126 -5.19 -8.74 3.84
N THR A 127 -4.36 -8.71 2.83
CA THR A 127 -2.98 -9.23 2.87
C THR A 127 -1.98 -8.18 2.44
N LEU A 128 -0.71 -8.36 2.77
CA LEU A 128 0.42 -7.55 2.30
C LEU A 128 1.73 -8.32 2.42
N ASN A 129 2.78 -7.80 1.82
CA ASN A 129 4.15 -8.24 2.06
C ASN A 129 4.92 -7.15 2.83
N VAL A 130 5.78 -7.56 3.75
CA VAL A 130 6.72 -6.68 4.46
C VAL A 130 8.13 -7.15 4.18
N TRP A 131 8.98 -6.22 3.72
CA TRP A 131 10.39 -6.49 3.54
C TRP A 131 11.08 -6.65 4.90
N GLU A 132 11.92 -7.67 5.05
CA GLU A 132 12.67 -7.92 6.29
C GLU A 132 13.56 -6.73 6.68
N CYS A 133 14.07 -5.99 5.68
CA CYS A 133 14.82 -4.75 5.88
C CYS A 133 13.97 -3.55 6.35
N ASN A 134 12.65 -3.71 6.54
CA ASN A 134 11.75 -2.67 7.05
C ASN A 134 11.08 -3.07 8.37
N PRO A 135 11.85 -3.17 9.48
CA PRO A 135 11.32 -3.58 10.78
C PRO A 135 10.25 -2.62 11.33
N GLY A 136 10.27 -1.35 10.90
CA GLY A 136 9.26 -0.37 11.30
C GLY A 136 7.87 -0.70 10.76
N ALA A 137 7.78 -1.10 9.48
CA ALA A 137 6.53 -1.55 8.89
C ALA A 137 6.06 -2.85 9.55
N ARG A 138 6.96 -3.80 9.81
CA ARG A 138 6.61 -5.04 10.51
C ARG A 138 6.00 -4.76 11.88
N ALA A 139 6.65 -3.94 12.71
CA ALA A 139 6.15 -3.58 14.03
C ALA A 139 4.80 -2.86 13.98
N PHE A 140 4.55 -2.05 12.94
CA PHE A 140 3.26 -1.41 12.72
C PHE A 140 2.15 -2.43 12.46
N TYR A 141 2.36 -3.37 11.53
CA TYR A 141 1.33 -4.37 11.20
C TYR A 141 1.11 -5.39 12.31
N ASP A 142 2.14 -5.76 13.07
CA ASP A 142 2.02 -6.59 14.27
C ASP A 142 1.10 -5.91 15.32
N LYS A 143 1.26 -4.59 15.54
CA LYS A 143 0.37 -3.80 16.41
C LYS A 143 -1.06 -3.67 15.86
N CYS A 144 -1.23 -3.73 14.56
CA CYS A 144 -2.55 -3.78 13.92
C CYS A 144 -3.21 -5.16 13.99
N GLY A 145 -2.53 -6.18 14.55
CA GLY A 145 -3.05 -7.53 14.74
C GLY A 145 -2.93 -8.44 13.53
N MET A 146 -2.15 -8.05 12.49
CA MET A 146 -1.86 -8.93 11.37
C MET A 146 -1.02 -10.13 11.80
N LYS A 147 -1.25 -11.28 11.15
CA LYS A 147 -0.53 -12.52 11.41
C LYS A 147 0.21 -12.98 10.15
N PRO A 148 1.37 -13.64 10.28
CA PRO A 148 2.05 -14.23 9.14
C PRO A 148 1.13 -15.22 8.40
N LEU A 149 1.06 -15.08 7.07
CA LEU A 149 0.30 -15.98 6.20
C LEU A 149 1.22 -16.97 5.50
N LYS A 150 2.37 -16.49 5.01
CA LYS A 150 3.41 -17.29 4.35
C LYS A 150 4.77 -16.65 4.56
N THR A 151 5.83 -17.42 4.37
CA THR A 151 7.21 -16.93 4.37
C THR A 151 7.79 -17.02 2.97
N TYR A 152 8.42 -15.95 2.50
CA TYR A 152 9.15 -15.87 1.24
C TYR A 152 10.65 -15.90 1.55
N LEU A 153 11.36 -16.86 0.98
CA LEU A 153 12.78 -17.08 1.24
C LEU A 153 13.60 -16.87 -0.04
N GLU A 154 14.85 -16.44 0.10
CA GLU A 154 15.77 -16.33 -1.04
C GLU A 154 17.10 -17.03 -0.72
N THR A 155 17.80 -17.43 -1.78
CA THR A 155 19.23 -17.80 -1.75
C THR A 155 19.93 -16.97 -2.80
N ILE A 156 20.92 -16.19 -2.42
CA ILE A 156 21.76 -15.44 -3.35
C ILE A 156 22.81 -16.41 -3.93
N LEU A 157 22.96 -16.44 -5.27
CA LEU A 157 23.86 -17.33 -6.01
C LEU A 157 25.19 -16.65 -6.33
#